data_d6d61d13ee724c06bc777e649bfea1fe
#
_entry.id   d6d61d13ee724c06bc777e649bfea1fe
#
_cell.length_a   1.000
_cell.length_b   1.000
_cell.length_c   1.000
_cell.angle_alpha   90.00
_cell.angle_beta   90.00
_cell.angle_gamma   90.00
#
_symmetry.space_group_name_H-M   'P 1'
#
loop_
_entity.id
_entity.type
_entity.pdbx_description
1 polymer ?
#
loop_
_entity_poly.entity_id
_entity_poly.type
_entity_poly.pdbx_seq_one_letter_code
_entity_poly.pdbx_strand_id
1 'polypeptide(L)'
;MQFIWLAYNAALFDSRNMSNGKPLPIPVRVQYACDKCPGYCCSYPEIEVTKRDIARLARHFQLSYESAQEKLTKYDPKEKVRLLRHHKDEHFGTVCVMFDRKARRCTVYEARPAVCRAYPDGPRCGYYEFLKFERAHQDDPDFIAVT
;
A
#
# COMPACT_ATOMS: atom_id res chain seq x y z
N MET A 1 34.98 8.47 24.56
CA MET A 1 33.73 8.24 23.81
C MET A 1 33.78 8.85 22.39
N GLN A 2 34.90 8.75 21.68
CA GLN A 2 35.10 9.41 20.36
C GLN A 2 35.42 8.44 19.22
N PHE A 3 35.49 7.14 19.49
CA PHE A 3 35.89 6.14 18.48
C PHE A 3 34.74 5.33 17.85
N ILE A 4 33.51 5.47 18.32
CA ILE A 4 32.36 4.70 17.81
C ILE A 4 31.69 5.42 16.62
N TRP A 5 31.87 6.73 16.48
CA TRP A 5 31.24 7.53 15.44
C TRP A 5 31.91 7.41 14.06
N LEU A 6 33.21 7.09 14.03
CA LEU A 6 33.97 6.93 12.77
C LEU A 6 33.73 5.57 12.06
N ALA A 7 33.34 4.53 12.82
CA ALA A 7 33.08 3.21 12.24
C ALA A 7 31.72 3.11 11.52
N TYR A 8 30.75 3.93 11.90
CA TYR A 8 29.41 3.90 11.31
C TYR A 8 29.34 4.60 9.93
N ASN A 9 30.23 5.56 9.66
CA ASN A 9 30.28 6.26 8.37
C ASN A 9 31.09 5.51 7.30
N ALA A 10 31.94 4.57 7.66
CA ALA A 10 32.74 3.83 6.68
C ALA A 10 31.95 2.69 5.99
N ALA A 11 30.89 2.19 6.63
CA ALA A 11 30.08 1.10 6.09
C ALA A 11 29.05 1.54 5.01
N LEU A 12 28.86 2.84 4.80
CA LEU A 12 27.93 3.38 3.81
C LEU A 12 28.59 3.79 2.49
N PHE A 13 29.90 3.68 2.38
CA PHE A 13 30.63 4.02 1.16
C PHE A 13 30.93 2.74 0.35
N ASP A 14 29.89 2.10 -0.19
CA ASP A 14 30.05 1.01 -1.14
C ASP A 14 30.43 1.61 -2.51
N SER A 15 31.65 1.33 -2.95
CA SER A 15 32.18 1.77 -4.26
C SER A 15 31.34 1.31 -5.47
N ARG A 16 30.39 0.38 -5.25
CA ARG A 16 29.46 -0.11 -6.27
C ARG A 16 28.29 0.86 -6.55
N ASN A 17 28.13 1.90 -5.72
CA ASN A 17 27.06 2.89 -5.85
C ASN A 17 27.57 4.24 -6.40
N MET A 18 28.53 4.19 -7.31
CA MET A 18 29.13 5.37 -7.93
C MET A 18 28.87 5.41 -9.42
N SER A 19 28.36 6.52 -9.92
CA SER A 19 28.27 6.83 -11.34
C SER A 19 29.17 8.04 -11.62
N ASN A 20 30.18 7.90 -12.51
CA ASN A 20 31.12 8.95 -12.87
C ASN A 20 31.80 9.65 -11.67
N GLY A 21 32.14 8.88 -10.64
CA GLY A 21 32.82 9.41 -9.44
C GLY A 21 31.93 10.22 -8.49
N LYS A 22 30.62 10.33 -8.76
CA LYS A 22 29.66 10.96 -7.86
C LYS A 22 28.78 9.92 -7.20
N PRO A 23 28.47 10.05 -5.89
CA PRO A 23 27.48 9.18 -5.24
C PRO A 23 26.16 9.27 -5.99
N LEU A 24 25.57 8.12 -6.30
CA LEU A 24 24.21 8.09 -6.82
C LEU A 24 23.27 8.64 -5.72
N PRO A 25 22.27 9.45 -6.09
CA PRO A 25 21.30 9.92 -5.11
C PRO A 25 20.61 8.71 -4.49
N ILE A 26 20.69 8.59 -3.17
CA ILE A 26 19.95 7.57 -2.44
C ILE A 26 18.48 7.80 -2.75
N PRO A 27 17.76 6.80 -3.30
CA PRO A 27 16.35 6.99 -3.60
C PRO A 27 15.60 7.25 -2.28
N VAL A 28 15.21 8.49 -2.07
CA VAL A 28 14.39 8.88 -0.92
C VAL A 28 13.03 8.21 -1.11
N ARG A 29 12.80 7.13 -0.36
CA ARG A 29 11.49 6.49 -0.34
C ARG A 29 10.52 7.41 0.39
N VAL A 30 9.58 7.98 -0.34
CA VAL A 30 8.51 8.78 0.26
C VAL A 30 7.70 7.87 1.18
N GLN A 31 7.61 8.24 2.45
CA GLN A 31 6.76 7.55 3.40
C GLN A 31 5.40 8.25 3.43
N TYR A 32 4.37 7.49 3.09
CA TYR A 32 2.98 7.97 3.14
C TYR A 32 2.36 7.62 4.50
N ALA A 33 1.58 8.55 5.07
CA ALA A 33 0.80 8.32 6.28
C ALA A 33 -0.45 7.48 5.97
N CYS A 34 -0.25 6.20 5.71
CA CYS A 34 -1.32 5.28 5.32
C CYS A 34 -2.36 5.06 6.42
N ASP A 35 -2.02 5.32 7.67
CA ASP A 35 -2.93 5.32 8.82
C ASP A 35 -3.98 6.45 8.76
N LYS A 36 -3.67 7.54 8.06
CA LYS A 36 -4.56 8.68 7.82
C LYS A 36 -5.28 8.63 6.47
N CYS A 37 -4.97 7.63 5.65
CA CYS A 37 -5.56 7.45 4.34
C CYS A 37 -6.97 6.84 4.46
N PRO A 38 -7.97 7.32 3.69
CA PRO A 38 -9.33 6.76 3.69
C PRO A 38 -9.43 5.37 3.02
N GLY A 39 -8.31 4.72 2.75
CA GLY A 39 -8.25 3.37 2.21
C GLY A 39 -8.22 3.29 0.68
N TYR A 40 -7.65 4.27 0.02
CA TYR A 40 -7.59 4.32 -1.45
C TYR A 40 -7.05 3.03 -2.08
N CYS A 41 -5.98 2.44 -1.53
CA CYS A 41 -5.46 1.16 -2.03
C CYS A 41 -6.42 -0.02 -1.85
N CYS A 42 -7.42 0.08 -0.96
CA CYS A 42 -8.45 -0.92 -0.79
C CYS A 42 -9.58 -0.81 -1.81
N SER A 43 -9.64 0.26 -2.60
CA SER A 43 -10.66 0.48 -3.64
C SER A 43 -10.31 -0.15 -4.98
N TYR A 44 -9.07 -0.59 -5.17
CA TYR A 44 -8.69 -1.27 -6.42
C TYR A 44 -9.49 -2.56 -6.59
N PRO A 45 -10.13 -2.78 -7.75
CA PRO A 45 -11.02 -3.92 -7.96
C PRO A 45 -10.28 -5.27 -8.04
N GLU A 46 -9.01 -5.24 -8.36
CA GLU A 46 -8.16 -6.41 -8.59
C GLU A 46 -6.95 -6.38 -7.66
N ILE A 47 -7.12 -6.92 -6.46
CA ILE A 47 -6.05 -7.08 -5.49
C ILE A 47 -5.65 -8.55 -5.49
N GLU A 48 -4.57 -8.86 -6.21
CA GLU A 48 -4.05 -10.21 -6.32
C GLU A 48 -3.43 -10.69 -5.00
N VAL A 49 -3.68 -11.97 -4.68
CA VAL A 49 -3.15 -12.60 -3.47
C VAL A 49 -2.52 -13.95 -3.76
N THR A 50 -1.36 -14.17 -3.16
CA THR A 50 -0.62 -15.42 -3.24
C THR A 50 -1.10 -16.43 -2.19
N LYS A 51 -0.71 -17.70 -2.34
CA LYS A 51 -0.95 -18.72 -1.32
C LYS A 51 -0.36 -18.33 0.04
N ARG A 52 0.80 -17.65 0.05
CA ARG A 52 1.46 -17.15 1.28
C ARG A 52 0.63 -16.05 1.95
N ASP A 53 0.00 -15.19 1.17
CA ASP A 53 -0.85 -14.13 1.70
C ASP A 53 -2.12 -14.73 2.33
N ILE A 54 -2.74 -15.70 1.67
CA ILE A 54 -3.91 -16.41 2.20
C ILE A 54 -3.55 -17.11 3.53
N ALA A 55 -2.41 -17.79 3.60
CA ALA A 55 -1.95 -18.44 4.83
C ALA A 55 -1.68 -17.43 5.96
N ARG A 56 -1.20 -16.20 5.64
CA ARG A 56 -1.02 -15.12 6.62
C ARG A 56 -2.35 -14.59 7.13
N LEU A 57 -3.30 -14.37 6.23
CA LEU A 57 -4.66 -13.94 6.59
C LEU A 57 -5.38 -15.01 7.41
N ALA A 58 -5.25 -16.29 7.03
CA ALA A 58 -5.81 -17.42 7.79
C ALA A 58 -5.33 -17.40 9.25
N ARG A 59 -4.02 -17.23 9.48
CA ARG A 59 -3.46 -17.12 10.84
C ARG A 59 -3.98 -15.90 11.58
N HIS A 60 -4.09 -14.75 10.92
CA HIS A 60 -4.58 -13.51 11.52
C HIS A 60 -6.03 -13.65 12.00
N PHE A 61 -6.88 -14.27 11.21
CA PHE A 61 -8.29 -14.49 11.55
C PHE A 61 -8.56 -15.81 12.30
N GLN A 62 -7.51 -16.59 12.62
CA GLN A 62 -7.63 -17.91 13.26
C GLN A 62 -8.56 -18.86 12.47
N LEU A 63 -8.46 -18.83 11.15
CA LEU A 63 -9.20 -19.68 10.21
C LEU A 63 -8.32 -20.78 9.65
N SER A 64 -8.92 -21.87 9.15
CA SER A 64 -8.23 -22.78 8.27
C SER A 64 -7.87 -22.07 6.95
N TYR A 65 -6.86 -22.58 6.24
CA TYR A 65 -6.45 -22.03 4.94
C TYR A 65 -7.63 -22.04 3.95
N GLU A 66 -8.38 -23.14 3.88
CA GLU A 66 -9.52 -23.32 2.99
C GLU A 66 -10.63 -22.31 3.31
N SER A 67 -10.94 -22.13 4.60
CA SER A 67 -11.95 -21.18 5.05
C SER A 67 -11.54 -19.73 4.72
N ALA A 68 -10.28 -19.38 4.94
CA ALA A 68 -9.77 -18.05 4.59
C ALA A 68 -9.79 -17.83 3.06
N GLN A 69 -9.40 -18.85 2.30
CA GLN A 69 -9.42 -18.81 0.84
C GLN A 69 -10.83 -18.60 0.31
N GLU A 70 -11.82 -19.31 0.84
CA GLU A 70 -13.20 -19.20 0.41
C GLU A 70 -13.84 -17.86 0.80
N LYS A 71 -13.66 -17.43 2.06
CA LYS A 71 -14.32 -16.23 2.59
C LYS A 71 -13.68 -14.93 2.08
N LEU A 72 -12.37 -14.89 1.95
CA LEU A 72 -11.64 -13.65 1.68
C LEU A 72 -11.26 -13.47 0.21
N THR A 73 -11.28 -14.55 -0.58
CA THR A 73 -10.79 -14.51 -1.96
C THR A 73 -11.80 -15.04 -2.96
N LYS A 74 -11.63 -14.66 -4.23
CA LYS A 74 -12.30 -15.23 -5.40
C LYS A 74 -11.24 -15.65 -6.42
N TYR A 75 -11.52 -16.69 -7.20
CA TYR A 75 -10.67 -17.10 -8.31
C TYR A 75 -11.10 -16.40 -9.60
N ASP A 76 -10.17 -15.80 -10.30
CA ASP A 76 -10.37 -15.28 -11.64
C ASP A 76 -9.87 -16.30 -12.67
N PRO A 77 -10.77 -16.91 -13.45
CA PRO A 77 -10.38 -17.93 -14.43
C PRO A 77 -9.70 -17.37 -15.67
N LYS A 78 -9.87 -16.07 -15.97
CA LYS A 78 -9.24 -15.43 -17.13
C LYS A 78 -7.77 -15.22 -16.91
N GLU A 79 -7.44 -14.56 -15.81
CA GLU A 79 -6.06 -14.27 -15.42
C GLU A 79 -5.40 -15.42 -14.64
N LYS A 80 -6.18 -16.46 -14.28
CA LYS A 80 -5.72 -17.61 -13.49
C LYS A 80 -5.10 -17.23 -12.14
N VAL A 81 -5.59 -16.16 -11.53
CA VAL A 81 -5.14 -15.62 -10.25
C VAL A 81 -6.23 -15.65 -9.19
N ARG A 82 -5.85 -15.47 -7.95
CA ARG A 82 -6.80 -15.22 -6.86
C ARG A 82 -6.77 -13.77 -6.47
N LEU A 83 -7.97 -13.20 -6.37
CA LEU A 83 -8.21 -11.80 -6.00
C LEU A 83 -8.89 -11.75 -4.64
N LEU A 84 -8.66 -10.67 -3.88
CA LEU A 84 -9.46 -10.38 -2.70
C LEU A 84 -10.92 -10.13 -3.09
N ARG A 85 -11.85 -10.55 -2.22
CA ARG A 85 -13.26 -10.20 -2.36
C ARG A 85 -13.47 -8.74 -1.99
N HIS A 86 -14.51 -8.14 -2.57
CA HIS A 86 -14.91 -6.77 -2.32
C HIS A 86 -16.37 -6.72 -1.87
N HIS A 87 -16.73 -5.66 -1.17
CA HIS A 87 -18.09 -5.30 -0.84
C HIS A 87 -18.40 -3.88 -1.32
N LYS A 88 -19.68 -3.53 -1.41
CA LYS A 88 -20.11 -2.19 -1.81
C LYS A 88 -19.67 -1.13 -0.81
N ASP A 89 -19.26 0.02 -1.31
CA ASP A 89 -18.84 1.19 -0.54
C ASP A 89 -19.44 2.46 -1.14
N GLU A 90 -19.82 3.40 -0.29
CA GLU A 90 -20.49 4.64 -0.70
C GLU A 90 -19.58 5.58 -1.48
N HIS A 91 -18.28 5.62 -1.10
CA HIS A 91 -17.33 6.57 -1.67
C HIS A 91 -16.57 6.00 -2.88
N PHE A 92 -16.18 4.74 -2.81
CA PHE A 92 -15.34 4.12 -3.84
C PHE A 92 -16.09 3.11 -4.72
N GLY A 93 -17.41 3.00 -4.55
CA GLY A 93 -18.21 1.98 -5.23
C GLY A 93 -17.98 0.58 -4.66
N THR A 94 -16.74 0.10 -4.63
CA THR A 94 -16.37 -1.16 -3.98
C THR A 94 -15.03 -1.05 -3.25
N VAL A 95 -14.90 -1.79 -2.14
CA VAL A 95 -13.66 -1.87 -1.37
C VAL A 95 -13.39 -3.31 -0.91
N CYS A 96 -12.14 -3.59 -0.62
CA CYS A 96 -11.69 -4.88 -0.08
C CYS A 96 -12.55 -5.32 1.11
N VAL A 97 -12.88 -6.60 1.16
CA VAL A 97 -13.71 -7.21 2.22
C VAL A 97 -13.16 -6.99 3.64
N MET A 98 -11.86 -6.78 3.76
CA MET A 98 -11.17 -6.51 5.03
C MET A 98 -11.07 -5.01 5.37
N PHE A 99 -11.79 -4.16 4.65
CA PHE A 99 -11.84 -2.73 4.90
C PHE A 99 -13.01 -2.38 5.82
N ASP A 100 -12.72 -1.71 6.93
CA ASP A 100 -13.75 -1.15 7.82
C ASP A 100 -14.31 0.13 7.20
N ARG A 101 -15.54 0.06 6.72
CA ARG A 101 -16.22 1.18 6.05
C ARG A 101 -16.57 2.34 7.01
N LYS A 102 -16.75 2.06 8.30
CA LYS A 102 -17.05 3.09 9.31
C LYS A 102 -15.78 3.81 9.74
N ALA A 103 -14.77 3.05 10.11
CA ALA A 103 -13.49 3.60 10.54
C ALA A 103 -12.61 4.06 9.37
N ARG A 104 -13.00 3.78 8.12
CA ARG A 104 -12.29 4.10 6.87
C ARG A 104 -10.83 3.64 6.89
N ARG A 105 -10.60 2.39 7.29
CA ARG A 105 -9.25 1.82 7.38
C ARG A 105 -9.20 0.30 7.19
N CYS A 106 -8.01 -0.18 6.87
CA CYS A 106 -7.73 -1.61 6.76
C CYS A 106 -7.75 -2.27 8.14
N THR A 107 -8.55 -3.34 8.32
CA THR A 107 -8.61 -4.11 9.57
C THR A 107 -7.43 -5.05 9.76
N VAL A 108 -6.71 -5.37 8.69
CA VAL A 108 -5.58 -6.32 8.67
C VAL A 108 -4.26 -5.63 8.36
N TYR A 109 -4.07 -4.39 8.82
CA TYR A 109 -2.92 -3.57 8.43
C TYR A 109 -1.57 -4.30 8.56
N GLU A 110 -1.34 -4.99 9.67
CA GLU A 110 -0.10 -5.75 9.92
C GLU A 110 -0.02 -7.07 9.12
N ALA A 111 -1.17 -7.67 8.81
CA ALA A 111 -1.26 -8.92 8.07
C ALA A 111 -1.53 -8.72 6.56
N ARG A 112 -1.40 -7.49 6.05
CA ARG A 112 -1.67 -7.16 4.65
C ARG A 112 -0.98 -8.11 3.68
N PRO A 113 -1.63 -8.47 2.56
CA PRO A 113 -0.99 -9.13 1.43
C PRO A 113 0.26 -8.39 0.92
N ALA A 114 1.14 -9.11 0.24
CA ALA A 114 2.39 -8.55 -0.26
C ALA A 114 2.15 -7.33 -1.17
N VAL A 115 1.19 -7.41 -2.09
CA VAL A 115 0.81 -6.32 -2.99
C VAL A 115 0.35 -5.08 -2.23
N CYS A 116 -0.43 -5.24 -1.16
CA CYS A 116 -0.89 -4.13 -0.33
C CYS A 116 0.25 -3.48 0.47
N ARG A 117 1.28 -4.25 0.85
CA ARG A 117 2.47 -3.71 1.52
C ARG A 117 3.43 -3.01 0.56
N ALA A 118 3.49 -3.49 -0.68
CA ALA A 118 4.28 -2.87 -1.72
C ALA A 118 3.66 -1.55 -2.23
N TYR A 119 2.37 -1.38 -2.06
CA TYR A 119 1.67 -0.17 -2.50
C TYR A 119 2.11 1.09 -1.72
N PRO A 120 2.29 2.24 -2.39
CA PRO A 120 2.27 2.38 -3.84
C PRO A 120 3.53 1.77 -4.46
N ASP A 121 3.35 1.01 -5.56
CA ASP A 121 4.45 0.47 -6.33
C ASP A 121 5.05 1.60 -7.18
N GLY A 122 5.94 2.36 -6.56
CA GLY A 122 6.57 3.52 -7.15
C GLY A 122 6.58 4.75 -6.23
N PRO A 123 7.10 5.89 -6.71
CA PRO A 123 7.28 7.10 -5.91
C PRO A 123 5.99 7.87 -5.66
N ARG A 124 4.88 7.48 -6.27
CA ARG A 124 3.61 8.22 -6.22
C ARG A 124 2.46 7.35 -5.70
N CYS A 125 1.68 7.92 -4.79
CA CYS A 125 0.41 7.38 -4.35
C CYS A 125 -0.73 8.21 -4.94
N GLY A 126 -1.67 7.59 -5.65
CA GLY A 126 -2.77 8.30 -6.31
C GLY A 126 -3.60 9.16 -5.37
N TYR A 127 -3.82 8.73 -4.14
CA TYR A 127 -4.52 9.53 -3.14
C TYR A 127 -3.75 10.81 -2.76
N TYR A 128 -2.43 10.72 -2.58
CA TYR A 128 -1.62 11.90 -2.26
C TYR A 128 -1.46 12.84 -3.46
N GLU A 129 -1.43 12.33 -4.69
CA GLU A 129 -1.45 13.17 -5.89
C GLU A 129 -2.79 13.92 -6.02
N PHE A 130 -3.90 13.26 -5.73
CA PHE A 130 -5.20 13.90 -5.64
C PHE A 130 -5.23 15.03 -4.59
N LEU A 131 -4.73 14.77 -3.38
CA LEU A 131 -4.67 15.80 -2.34
C LEU A 131 -3.78 16.99 -2.71
N LYS A 132 -2.69 16.76 -3.45
CA LYS A 132 -1.84 17.86 -3.94
C LYS A 132 -2.59 18.69 -4.98
N PHE A 133 -3.29 18.03 -5.89
CA PHE A 133 -4.11 18.70 -6.90
C PHE A 133 -5.18 19.56 -6.24
N GLU A 134 -5.95 19.00 -5.29
CA GLU A 134 -6.96 19.73 -4.53
C GLU A 134 -6.40 20.98 -3.85
N ARG A 135 -5.24 20.84 -3.18
CA ARG A 135 -4.59 21.98 -2.52
C ARG A 135 -4.13 23.06 -3.49
N ALA A 136 -3.65 22.69 -4.64
CA ALA A 136 -3.18 23.64 -5.65
C ALA A 136 -4.31 24.46 -6.27
N HIS A 137 -5.55 23.99 -6.16
CA HIS A 137 -6.74 24.62 -6.76
C HIS A 137 -7.73 25.16 -5.72
N GLN A 138 -7.37 25.17 -4.44
CA GLN A 138 -8.26 25.63 -3.37
C GLN A 138 -8.75 27.09 -3.55
N ASP A 139 -7.91 27.93 -4.14
CA ASP A 139 -8.19 29.35 -4.36
C ASP A 139 -8.72 29.63 -5.77
N ASP A 140 -8.95 28.61 -6.59
CA ASP A 140 -9.49 28.72 -7.94
C ASP A 140 -11.03 28.77 -7.87
N PRO A 141 -11.69 29.91 -8.23
CA PRO A 141 -13.14 30.04 -8.14
C PRO A 141 -13.89 29.14 -9.12
N ASP A 142 -13.22 28.66 -10.17
CA ASP A 142 -13.81 27.76 -11.18
C ASP A 142 -13.61 26.28 -10.79
N PHE A 143 -12.83 26.00 -9.75
CA PHE A 143 -12.58 24.64 -9.27
C PHE A 143 -13.62 24.20 -8.23
N ILE A 144 -14.39 23.19 -8.57
CA ILE A 144 -15.34 22.56 -7.65
C ILE A 144 -14.68 21.30 -7.08
N ALA A 145 -14.32 21.31 -5.79
CA ALA A 145 -13.80 20.14 -5.10
C ALA A 145 -14.84 19.02 -5.10
N VAL A 146 -14.47 17.85 -5.62
CA VAL A 146 -15.31 16.66 -5.56
C VAL A 146 -15.04 15.97 -4.21
N THR A 147 -15.93 16.18 -3.26
CA THR A 147 -15.90 15.54 -1.93
C THR A 147 -16.64 14.21 -1.93
#